data_7302415ef1ca2b7e9a232e97f434829b
#
_entry.id   7302415ef1ca2b7e9a232e97f434829b
#
_cell.length_a   1.000
_cell.length_b   1.000
_cell.length_c   1.000
_cell.angle_alpha   90.00
_cell.angle_beta   90.00
_cell.angle_gamma   90.00
#
_symmetry.space_group_name_H-M   'P 1'
#
loop_
_entity.id
_entity.type
_entity.pdbx_description
1 polymer ?
#
loop_
_entity_poly.entity_id
_entity_poly.type
_entity_poly.pdbx_seq_one_letter_code
_entity_poly.pdbx_strand_id
1 'polypeptide(L)'
;DSQMLRRQIGLIGQQPTVFPGTIEDNMLFALNYYKELSSADRKAKVIQCLEQAGLYSEINGDMKRLASSLSGGQQQRLCIARSLTVDPRVMLFDEPCSALDIKNSLHIEALLRELKVKQTIVIVTHNLQQAKRIADYTVFMNDGRVVEWGATEQIFSHPQQELTRDYLAFGG
;
A
#
# COMPACT_ATOMS: atom_id res chain seq x y z
N ASP A 1 23.55 4.74 -5.45
CA ASP A 1 23.63 3.58 -4.55
C ASP A 1 22.28 2.86 -4.54
N SER A 2 22.28 1.56 -4.88
CA SER A 2 21.05 0.75 -4.99
C SER A 2 20.31 0.59 -3.65
N GLN A 3 21.03 0.64 -2.52
CA GLN A 3 20.42 0.57 -1.18
C GLN A 3 19.63 1.84 -0.85
N MET A 4 20.17 3.01 -1.18
CA MET A 4 19.47 4.29 -1.02
C MET A 4 18.22 4.36 -1.88
N LEU A 5 18.26 3.83 -3.11
CA LEU A 5 17.09 3.78 -3.98
C LEU A 5 15.99 2.85 -3.39
N ARG A 6 16.38 1.65 -2.93
CA ARG A 6 15.43 0.70 -2.33
C ARG A 6 14.77 1.24 -1.05
N ARG A 7 15.46 2.09 -0.30
CA ARG A 7 14.88 2.78 0.85
C ARG A 7 13.79 3.77 0.44
N GLN A 8 13.97 4.44 -0.70
CA GLN A 8 13.03 5.46 -1.18
C GLN A 8 11.78 4.87 -1.85
N ILE A 9 11.81 3.59 -2.20
CA ILE A 9 10.73 2.91 -2.92
C ILE A 9 10.25 1.72 -2.09
N GLY A 10 9.06 1.83 -1.50
CA GLY A 10 8.37 0.72 -0.83
C GLY A 10 7.60 -0.12 -1.84
N LEU A 11 7.63 -1.44 -1.70
CA LEU A 11 6.82 -2.37 -2.50
C LEU A 11 5.92 -3.21 -1.59
N ILE A 12 4.64 -3.19 -1.86
CA ILE A 12 3.61 -3.98 -1.19
C ILE A 12 3.00 -4.93 -2.22
N GLY A 13 3.26 -6.21 -2.07
CA GLY A 13 2.75 -7.24 -2.98
C GLY A 13 1.28 -7.60 -2.71
N GLN A 14 0.71 -8.35 -3.63
CA GLN A 14 -0.66 -8.84 -3.61
C GLN A 14 -0.96 -9.67 -2.34
N GLN A 15 -0.05 -10.56 -1.97
CA GLN A 15 -0.14 -11.32 -0.73
C GLN A 15 0.72 -10.68 0.35
N PRO A 16 0.16 -10.43 1.56
CA PRO A 16 0.93 -9.87 2.65
C PRO A 16 2.03 -10.84 3.07
N THR A 17 3.28 -10.38 3.02
CA THR A 17 4.45 -11.15 3.46
C THR A 17 4.91 -10.65 4.82
N VAL A 18 4.39 -11.26 5.89
CA VAL A 18 4.88 -10.99 7.24
C VAL A 18 6.12 -11.86 7.54
N PHE A 19 7.09 -11.28 8.22
CA PHE A 19 8.28 -12.03 8.66
C PHE A 19 7.96 -12.88 9.88
N PRO A 20 8.63 -14.03 10.07
CA PRO A 20 8.54 -14.80 11.31
C PRO A 20 8.84 -13.93 12.53
N GLY A 21 8.06 -14.09 13.60
CA GLY A 21 8.20 -13.31 14.83
C GLY A 21 7.00 -12.44 15.13
N THR A 22 7.23 -11.45 15.99
CA THR A 22 6.19 -10.56 16.51
C THR A 22 5.90 -9.40 15.54
N ILE A 23 4.84 -8.65 15.82
CA ILE A 23 4.55 -7.38 15.15
C ILE A 23 5.73 -6.43 15.34
N GLU A 24 6.29 -6.34 16.55
CA GLU A 24 7.45 -5.49 16.86
C GLU A 24 8.67 -5.87 16.03
N ASP A 25 8.97 -7.18 15.89
CA ASP A 25 10.09 -7.66 15.07
C ASP A 25 9.91 -7.24 13.60
N ASN A 26 8.71 -7.36 13.06
CA ASN A 26 8.39 -6.92 11.71
C ASN A 26 8.63 -5.42 11.52
N MET A 27 8.18 -4.60 12.46
CA MET A 27 8.29 -3.14 12.39
C MET A 27 9.74 -2.66 12.56
N LEU A 28 10.50 -3.30 13.42
CA LEU A 28 11.90 -2.93 13.68
C LEU A 28 12.87 -3.41 12.60
N PHE A 29 12.46 -4.30 11.70
CA PHE A 29 13.35 -4.94 10.73
C PHE A 29 14.19 -3.95 9.94
N ALA A 30 13.55 -2.99 9.25
CA ALA A 30 14.24 -1.99 8.45
C ALA A 30 14.95 -0.94 9.32
N LEU A 31 14.34 -0.52 10.42
CA LEU A 31 14.94 0.44 11.36
C LEU A 31 16.23 -0.08 12.00
N ASN A 32 16.27 -1.38 12.31
CA ASN A 32 17.48 -2.02 12.84
C ASN A 32 18.59 -2.14 11.78
N TYR A 33 18.22 -2.28 10.51
CA TYR A 33 19.19 -2.33 9.41
C TYR A 33 19.86 -0.97 9.21
N TYR A 34 19.09 0.11 9.12
CA TYR A 34 19.64 1.44 8.84
C TYR A 34 20.28 2.13 10.05
N LYS A 35 19.89 1.78 11.28
CA LYS A 35 20.47 2.25 12.56
C LYS A 35 20.57 3.78 12.75
N GLU A 36 19.73 4.56 12.08
CA GLU A 36 19.77 6.02 12.10
C GLU A 36 19.08 6.65 13.32
N LEU A 37 18.17 5.91 13.95
CA LEU A 37 17.37 6.40 15.07
C LEU A 37 17.83 5.80 16.41
N SER A 38 17.68 6.58 17.48
CA SER A 38 17.83 6.08 18.85
C SER A 38 16.77 5.00 19.16
N SER A 39 16.97 4.23 20.22
CA SER A 39 15.99 3.22 20.64
C SER A 39 14.61 3.82 20.96
N ALA A 40 14.59 5.00 21.61
CA ALA A 40 13.36 5.71 21.92
C ALA A 40 12.63 6.21 20.66
N ASP A 41 13.38 6.80 19.71
CA ASP A 41 12.82 7.30 18.45
C ASP A 41 12.30 6.18 17.58
N ARG A 42 12.99 5.02 17.54
CA ARG A 42 12.51 3.81 16.82
C ARG A 42 11.16 3.36 17.37
N LYS A 43 11.01 3.28 18.70
CA LYS A 43 9.74 2.90 19.33
C LYS A 43 8.62 3.88 18.97
N ALA A 44 8.88 5.18 19.05
CA ALA A 44 7.91 6.21 18.65
C ALA A 44 7.53 6.08 17.18
N LYS A 45 8.50 5.86 16.28
CA LYS A 45 8.26 5.67 14.84
C LYS A 45 7.42 4.45 14.55
N VAL A 46 7.68 3.32 15.23
CA VAL A 46 6.89 2.09 15.11
C VAL A 46 5.43 2.33 15.47
N ILE A 47 5.17 2.95 16.63
CA ILE A 47 3.81 3.27 17.07
C ILE A 47 3.12 4.18 16.04
N GLN A 48 3.77 5.26 15.64
CA GLN A 48 3.25 6.19 14.64
C GLN A 48 2.84 5.49 13.33
N CYS A 49 3.69 4.60 12.80
CA CYS A 49 3.39 3.89 11.55
C CYS A 49 2.24 2.88 11.73
N LEU A 50 2.14 2.22 12.88
CA LEU A 50 1.03 1.31 13.20
C LEU A 50 -0.28 2.08 13.38
N GLU A 51 -0.26 3.25 14.01
CA GLU A 51 -1.42 4.14 14.14
C GLU A 51 -1.87 4.65 12.78
N GLN A 52 -0.94 5.11 11.94
CA GLN A 52 -1.22 5.56 10.58
C GLN A 52 -1.86 4.45 9.73
N ALA A 53 -1.41 3.19 9.90
CA ALA A 53 -2.02 2.04 9.24
C ALA A 53 -3.35 1.57 9.88
N GLY A 54 -3.82 2.23 10.94
CA GLY A 54 -5.03 1.86 11.67
C GLY A 54 -4.93 0.50 12.37
N LEU A 55 -3.70 0.00 12.60
CA LEU A 55 -3.49 -1.33 13.19
C LEU A 55 -3.26 -1.29 14.70
N TYR A 56 -2.65 -0.21 15.23
CA TYR A 56 -2.25 -0.13 16.63
C TYR A 56 -3.41 -0.33 17.61
N SER A 57 -4.53 0.33 17.36
CA SER A 57 -5.74 0.21 18.18
C SER A 57 -6.39 -1.17 18.09
N GLU A 58 -6.40 -1.78 16.90
CA GLU A 58 -6.98 -3.12 16.70
C GLU A 58 -6.22 -4.24 17.42
N ILE A 59 -4.92 -4.06 17.59
CA ILE A 59 -4.09 -5.00 18.38
C ILE A 59 -4.01 -4.63 19.86
N ASN A 60 -4.76 -3.59 20.31
CA ASN A 60 -4.72 -3.06 21.67
C ASN A 60 -3.28 -2.72 22.14
N GLY A 61 -2.42 -2.28 21.24
CA GLY A 61 -1.00 -1.99 21.51
C GLY A 61 -0.14 -3.24 21.78
N ASP A 62 -0.66 -4.46 21.64
CA ASP A 62 0.09 -5.70 21.85
C ASP A 62 1.03 -5.99 20.66
N MET A 63 2.18 -5.35 20.68
CA MET A 63 3.21 -5.54 19.65
C MET A 63 3.97 -6.86 19.79
N LYS A 64 3.81 -7.60 20.90
CA LYS A 64 4.43 -8.92 21.10
C LYS A 64 3.63 -10.07 20.50
N ARG A 65 2.43 -9.79 20.04
CA ARG A 65 1.60 -10.74 19.31
C ARG A 65 2.32 -11.22 18.05
N LEU A 66 2.20 -12.51 17.72
CA LEU A 66 2.78 -13.08 16.50
C LEU A 66 2.14 -12.46 15.26
N ALA A 67 2.96 -11.99 14.31
CA ALA A 67 2.47 -11.39 13.07
C ALA A 67 1.64 -12.37 12.23
N SER A 68 1.97 -13.66 12.27
CA SER A 68 1.23 -14.73 11.59
C SER A 68 -0.19 -14.96 12.15
N SER A 69 -0.49 -14.52 13.36
CA SER A 69 -1.82 -14.65 13.97
C SER A 69 -2.79 -13.53 13.58
N LEU A 70 -2.34 -12.54 12.83
CA LEU A 70 -3.15 -11.46 12.31
C LEU A 70 -4.05 -11.95 11.15
N SER A 71 -5.23 -11.33 10.98
CA SER A 71 -6.06 -11.54 9.79
C SER A 71 -5.35 -11.03 8.53
N GLY A 72 -5.77 -11.50 7.34
CA GLY A 72 -5.16 -11.06 6.06
C GLY A 72 -5.12 -9.54 5.89
N GLY A 73 -6.22 -8.84 6.21
CA GLY A 73 -6.26 -7.38 6.16
C GLY A 73 -5.35 -6.70 7.20
N GLN A 74 -5.21 -7.28 8.40
CA GLN A 74 -4.27 -6.81 9.41
C GLN A 74 -2.82 -7.05 8.97
N GLN A 75 -2.52 -8.21 8.37
CA GLN A 75 -1.19 -8.50 7.81
C GLN A 75 -0.83 -7.53 6.69
N GLN A 76 -1.78 -7.20 5.80
CA GLN A 76 -1.56 -6.22 4.73
C GLN A 76 -1.23 -4.84 5.32
N ARG A 77 -1.98 -4.39 6.32
CA ARG A 77 -1.70 -3.12 7.01
C ARG A 77 -0.38 -3.15 7.78
N LEU A 78 0.02 -4.29 8.35
CA LEU A 78 1.34 -4.45 8.95
C LEU A 78 2.46 -4.30 7.90
N CYS A 79 2.31 -4.89 6.71
CA CYS A 79 3.27 -4.74 5.61
C CYS A 79 3.40 -3.26 5.17
N ILE A 80 2.27 -2.54 5.08
CA ILE A 80 2.26 -1.11 4.77
C ILE A 80 2.97 -0.33 5.89
N ALA A 81 2.57 -0.53 7.15
CA ALA A 81 3.18 0.13 8.31
C ALA A 81 4.69 -0.11 8.38
N ARG A 82 5.14 -1.34 8.14
CA ARG A 82 6.56 -1.69 8.06
C ARG A 82 7.29 -0.91 6.98
N SER A 83 6.69 -0.78 5.79
CA SER A 83 7.30 -0.01 4.70
C SER A 83 7.41 1.48 5.05
N LEU A 84 6.44 2.04 5.78
CA LEU A 84 6.43 3.43 6.21
C LEU A 84 7.53 3.79 7.22
N THR A 85 8.10 2.80 7.92
CA THR A 85 9.14 3.07 8.95
C THR A 85 10.39 3.76 8.40
N VAL A 86 10.68 3.59 7.11
CA VAL A 86 11.85 4.18 6.43
C VAL A 86 11.54 5.43 5.61
N ASP A 87 10.33 5.97 5.74
CA ASP A 87 9.85 7.17 5.05
C ASP A 87 10.07 7.13 3.52
N PRO A 88 9.52 6.14 2.80
CA PRO A 88 9.69 6.02 1.37
C PRO A 88 9.05 7.21 0.65
N ARG A 89 9.63 7.66 -0.45
CA ARG A 89 9.06 8.71 -1.32
C ARG A 89 7.99 8.18 -2.27
N VAL A 90 8.16 6.92 -2.67
CA VAL A 90 7.26 6.23 -3.60
C VAL A 90 6.83 4.91 -2.96
N MET A 91 5.55 4.60 -3.04
CA MET A 91 5.02 3.28 -2.66
C MET A 91 4.34 2.63 -3.86
N LEU A 92 4.77 1.41 -4.16
CA LEU A 92 4.23 0.57 -5.20
C LEU A 92 3.32 -0.47 -4.56
N PHE A 93 2.12 -0.62 -5.07
CA PHE A 93 1.13 -1.59 -4.60
C PHE A 93 0.72 -2.49 -5.76
N ASP A 94 0.84 -3.79 -5.55
CA ASP A 94 0.39 -4.79 -6.51
C ASP A 94 -0.88 -5.45 -5.96
N GLU A 95 -2.04 -5.13 -6.53
CA GLU A 95 -3.35 -5.67 -6.16
C GLU A 95 -3.65 -5.65 -4.64
N PRO A 96 -3.47 -4.52 -3.93
CA PRO A 96 -3.41 -4.51 -2.46
C PRO A 96 -4.70 -4.94 -1.75
N CYS A 97 -5.81 -5.04 -2.47
CA CYS A 97 -7.13 -5.38 -1.92
C CYS A 97 -7.73 -6.67 -2.50
N SER A 98 -7.06 -7.35 -3.44
CA SER A 98 -7.65 -8.48 -4.19
C SER A 98 -8.06 -9.68 -3.33
N ALA A 99 -7.37 -9.91 -2.21
CA ALA A 99 -7.65 -11.01 -1.28
C ALA A 99 -8.43 -10.57 -0.02
N LEU A 100 -8.94 -9.33 0.01
CA LEU A 100 -9.58 -8.74 1.19
C LEU A 100 -11.10 -8.66 1.01
N ASP A 101 -11.82 -8.74 2.13
CA ASP A 101 -13.23 -8.39 2.16
C ASP A 101 -13.44 -6.87 1.95
N ILE A 102 -14.69 -6.48 1.70
CA ILE A 102 -15.05 -5.09 1.41
C ILE A 102 -14.63 -4.13 2.52
N LYS A 103 -14.80 -4.51 3.79
CA LYS A 103 -14.47 -3.65 4.93
C LYS A 103 -12.96 -3.39 5.00
N ASN A 104 -12.15 -4.43 4.88
CA ASN A 104 -10.70 -4.31 4.87
C ASN A 104 -10.19 -3.56 3.63
N SER A 105 -10.80 -3.78 2.47
CA SER A 105 -10.49 -3.02 1.25
C SER A 105 -10.73 -1.52 1.43
N LEU A 106 -11.87 -1.13 2.01
CA LEU A 106 -12.16 0.28 2.31
C LEU A 106 -11.18 0.90 3.30
N HIS A 107 -10.71 0.14 4.30
CA HIS A 107 -9.65 0.61 5.21
C HIS A 107 -8.33 0.88 4.47
N ILE A 108 -7.93 -0.03 3.58
CA ILE A 108 -6.72 0.18 2.75
C ILE A 108 -6.90 1.39 1.82
N GLU A 109 -8.05 1.53 1.17
CA GLU A 109 -8.31 2.69 0.30
C GLU A 109 -8.27 4.03 1.07
N ALA A 110 -8.82 4.08 2.28
CA ALA A 110 -8.75 5.26 3.15
C ALA A 110 -7.30 5.59 3.51
N LEU A 111 -6.52 4.58 3.91
CA LEU A 111 -5.09 4.72 4.20
C LEU A 111 -4.32 5.25 2.98
N LEU A 112 -4.57 4.71 1.78
CA LEU A 112 -3.89 5.16 0.56
C LEU A 112 -4.20 6.63 0.23
N ARG A 113 -5.44 7.08 0.47
CA ARG A 113 -5.79 8.51 0.30
C ARG A 113 -5.06 9.43 1.26
N GLU A 114 -4.80 8.99 2.48
CA GLU A 114 -4.00 9.74 3.45
C GLU A 114 -2.52 9.78 3.06
N LEU A 115 -1.98 8.63 2.63
CA LEU A 115 -0.58 8.50 2.25
C LEU A 115 -0.23 9.33 1.01
N LYS A 116 -1.12 9.44 0.01
CA LYS A 116 -0.86 10.17 -1.23
C LYS A 116 -0.60 11.68 -1.02
N VAL A 117 -0.95 12.23 0.14
CA VAL A 117 -0.65 13.63 0.47
C VAL A 117 0.86 13.85 0.66
N LYS A 118 1.59 12.82 1.10
CA LYS A 118 3.02 12.90 1.45
C LYS A 118 3.91 12.09 0.51
N GLN A 119 3.36 11.11 -0.19
CA GLN A 119 4.10 10.12 -0.96
C GLN A 119 3.47 9.94 -2.33
N THR A 120 4.28 9.59 -3.33
CA THR A 120 3.76 9.13 -4.61
C THR A 120 3.30 7.68 -4.46
N ILE A 121 2.04 7.42 -4.79
CA ILE A 121 1.44 6.09 -4.76
C ILE A 121 1.24 5.59 -6.18
N VAL A 122 1.75 4.41 -6.49
CA VAL A 122 1.49 3.70 -7.74
C VAL A 122 0.80 2.39 -7.40
N ILE A 123 -0.36 2.14 -8.00
CA ILE A 123 -1.18 0.95 -7.73
C ILE A 123 -1.44 0.23 -9.04
N VAL A 124 -1.15 -1.07 -9.07
CA VAL A 124 -1.65 -1.99 -10.08
C VAL A 124 -2.93 -2.62 -9.55
N THR A 125 -4.01 -2.53 -10.28
CA THR A 125 -5.29 -3.16 -9.92
C THR A 125 -6.13 -3.45 -11.16
N HIS A 126 -6.88 -4.54 -11.12
CA HIS A 126 -7.93 -4.84 -12.10
C HIS A 126 -9.31 -4.34 -11.64
N ASN A 127 -9.42 -3.83 -10.40
CA ASN A 127 -10.67 -3.31 -9.87
C ASN A 127 -10.90 -1.87 -10.33
N LEU A 128 -11.71 -1.71 -11.37
CA LEU A 128 -12.05 -0.41 -11.97
C LEU A 128 -12.68 0.56 -10.96
N GLN A 129 -13.53 0.05 -10.07
CA GLN A 129 -14.20 0.88 -9.07
C GLN A 129 -13.20 1.40 -8.03
N GLN A 130 -12.22 0.58 -7.66
CA GLN A 130 -11.12 1.01 -6.78
C GLN A 130 -10.29 2.10 -7.46
N ALA A 131 -9.83 1.86 -8.69
CA ALA A 131 -9.06 2.85 -9.45
C ALA A 131 -9.80 4.20 -9.52
N LYS A 132 -11.09 4.16 -9.88
CA LYS A 132 -11.94 5.35 -9.98
C LYS A 132 -12.06 6.10 -8.65
N ARG A 133 -12.09 5.40 -7.50
CA ARG A 133 -12.28 6.04 -6.19
C ARG A 133 -11.03 6.69 -5.63
N ILE A 134 -9.84 6.15 -5.93
CA ILE A 134 -8.61 6.54 -5.20
C ILE A 134 -7.53 7.18 -6.06
N ALA A 135 -7.49 6.93 -7.37
CA ALA A 135 -6.45 7.42 -8.24
C ALA A 135 -6.73 8.84 -8.75
N ASP A 136 -5.70 9.68 -8.82
CA ASP A 136 -5.77 10.99 -9.47
C ASP A 136 -5.52 10.84 -10.99
N TYR A 137 -4.62 9.91 -11.36
CA TYR A 137 -4.29 9.56 -12.75
C TYR A 137 -4.42 8.06 -12.95
N THR A 138 -4.87 7.67 -14.11
CA THR A 138 -5.01 6.26 -14.52
C THR A 138 -4.19 6.01 -15.78
N VAL A 139 -3.49 4.88 -15.78
CA VAL A 139 -2.78 4.33 -16.94
C VAL A 139 -3.45 3.01 -17.31
N PHE A 140 -4.09 2.95 -18.46
CA PHE A 140 -4.65 1.71 -18.99
C PHE A 140 -3.60 0.98 -19.83
N MET A 141 -3.35 -0.27 -19.46
CA MET A 141 -2.38 -1.13 -20.13
C MET A 141 -3.09 -2.37 -20.70
N ASN A 142 -2.73 -2.77 -21.91
CA ASN A 142 -3.15 -4.02 -22.53
C ASN A 142 -1.98 -4.66 -23.29
N ASP A 143 -1.81 -5.97 -23.17
CA ASP A 143 -0.74 -6.73 -23.82
C ASP A 143 0.66 -6.11 -23.65
N GLY A 144 0.98 -5.65 -22.43
CA GLY A 144 2.27 -5.07 -22.10
C GLY A 144 2.52 -3.67 -22.67
N ARG A 145 1.50 -3.00 -23.21
CA ARG A 145 1.59 -1.65 -23.80
C ARG A 145 0.66 -0.69 -23.08
N VAL A 146 1.10 0.55 -22.94
CA VAL A 146 0.23 1.64 -22.51
C VAL A 146 -0.69 1.99 -23.68
N VAL A 147 -2.00 1.84 -23.46
CA VAL A 147 -3.05 2.15 -24.43
C VAL A 147 -3.51 3.59 -24.27
N GLU A 148 -3.78 3.99 -23.03
CA GLU A 148 -4.26 5.33 -22.72
C GLU A 148 -3.83 5.70 -21.30
N TRP A 149 -3.62 7.01 -21.05
CA TRP A 149 -3.33 7.52 -19.72
C TRP A 149 -3.84 8.97 -19.58
N GLY A 150 -4.21 9.36 -18.38
CA GLY A 150 -4.71 10.71 -18.11
C GLY A 150 -5.30 10.85 -16.71
N ALA A 151 -5.93 11.99 -16.46
CA ALA A 151 -6.72 12.18 -15.24
C ALA A 151 -7.79 11.08 -15.14
N THR A 152 -7.94 10.50 -13.96
CA THR A 152 -8.86 9.36 -13.75
C THR A 152 -10.28 9.68 -14.20
N GLU A 153 -10.78 10.88 -13.87
CA GLU A 153 -12.10 11.32 -14.29
C GLU A 153 -12.26 11.30 -15.82
N GLN A 154 -11.26 11.79 -16.56
CA GLN A 154 -11.27 11.80 -18.02
C GLN A 154 -11.25 10.39 -18.59
N ILE A 155 -10.37 9.52 -18.11
CA ILE A 155 -10.26 8.12 -18.59
C ILE A 155 -11.58 7.38 -18.39
N PHE A 156 -12.25 7.56 -17.25
CA PHE A 156 -13.48 6.85 -16.92
C PHE A 156 -14.75 7.46 -17.55
N SER A 157 -14.76 8.75 -17.88
CA SER A 157 -15.94 9.41 -18.43
C SER A 157 -15.87 9.64 -19.94
N HIS A 158 -14.68 9.90 -20.47
CA HIS A 158 -14.46 10.27 -21.87
C HIS A 158 -13.20 9.61 -22.44
N PRO A 159 -13.10 8.27 -22.43
CA PRO A 159 -11.94 7.58 -22.98
C PRO A 159 -11.80 7.84 -24.47
N GLN A 160 -10.58 8.13 -24.92
CA GLN A 160 -10.27 8.46 -26.32
C GLN A 160 -10.01 7.20 -27.16
N GLN A 161 -9.51 6.14 -26.52
CA GLN A 161 -9.19 4.89 -27.19
C GLN A 161 -10.39 3.92 -27.15
N GLU A 162 -10.68 3.28 -28.28
CA GLU A 162 -11.76 2.30 -28.39
C GLU A 162 -11.59 1.15 -27.39
N LEU A 163 -10.35 0.61 -27.30
CA LEU A 163 -10.03 -0.47 -26.40
C LEU A 163 -10.25 -0.10 -24.91
N THR A 164 -9.93 1.14 -24.53
CA THR A 164 -10.23 1.65 -23.17
C THR A 164 -11.73 1.69 -22.92
N ARG A 165 -12.48 2.17 -23.90
CA ARG A 165 -13.95 2.28 -23.82
C ARG A 165 -14.60 0.93 -23.65
N ASP A 166 -14.19 -0.05 -24.47
CA ASP A 166 -14.71 -1.42 -24.41
C ASP A 166 -14.38 -2.08 -23.07
N TYR A 167 -13.13 -1.91 -22.59
CA TYR A 167 -12.74 -2.47 -21.29
C TYR A 167 -13.55 -1.86 -20.14
N LEU A 168 -13.80 -0.56 -20.14
CA LEU A 168 -14.61 0.10 -19.12
C LEU A 168 -16.10 -0.28 -19.20
N ALA A 169 -16.59 -0.60 -20.39
CA ALA A 169 -17.99 -1.00 -20.59
C ALA A 169 -18.25 -2.47 -20.17
N PHE A 170 -17.29 -3.37 -20.37
CA PHE A 170 -17.48 -4.81 -20.23
C PHE A 170 -16.56 -5.47 -19.20
N GLY A 171 -15.57 -4.77 -18.68
CA GLY A 171 -14.50 -5.31 -17.82
C GLY A 171 -14.71 -5.07 -16.32
N GLY A 172 -15.88 -4.63 -15.87
CA GLY A 172 -16.18 -4.31 -14.47
C GLY A 172 -17.11 -5.31 -13.81
#